data_1be28ee9da4e3a4763346f2556fd2bdb
#
_entry.id   1be28ee9da4e3a4763346f2556fd2bdb
#
_cell.length_a   1.000
_cell.length_b   1.000
_cell.length_c   1.000
_cell.angle_alpha   90.00
_cell.angle_beta   90.00
_cell.angle_gamma   90.00
#
_symmetry.space_group_name_H-M   'P 1'
#
loop_
_entity.id
_entity.type
_entity.pdbx_description
1 polymer ?
#
loop_
_entity_poly.entity_id
_entity_poly.type
_entity_poly.pdbx_seq_one_letter_code
_entity_poly.pdbx_strand_id
1 'polypeptide(L)'
;WRYDEKANRMQVIIELENKEVLDQKLDFEAVERNGGTLKIKVMYQDSEFVLLHIEEVPKAWKEISFRVGKENKATRFYTNVNEIERGKVPVKVTENDCKKERLQAQITYDDAQIAEKEKKIKAYEVENEKLEKRITSLKEATYPSEEETQKAEDTILKAQNQIAVNQNQVAEIEKEIETIVQRTKNIQQQITELK
;
A
#
# COMPACT_ATOMS: atom_id res chain seq x y z
N TRP A 1 6.36 6.03 -6.78
CA TRP A 1 7.23 6.07 -7.96
C TRP A 1 6.39 5.96 -9.22
N ARG A 2 6.68 6.81 -10.23
CA ARG A 2 6.05 6.77 -11.55
C ARG A 2 7.14 6.90 -12.63
N TYR A 3 7.09 6.09 -13.68
CA TYR A 3 8.04 6.10 -14.77
C TYR A 3 7.38 6.52 -16.08
N ASP A 4 7.90 7.58 -16.69
CA ASP A 4 7.58 8.02 -18.05
C ASP A 4 8.58 7.43 -19.03
N GLU A 5 8.17 6.37 -19.71
CA GLU A 5 9.01 5.66 -20.67
C GLU A 5 9.36 6.53 -21.90
N LYS A 6 8.46 7.46 -22.30
CA LYS A 6 8.70 8.35 -23.43
C LYS A 6 9.71 9.44 -23.11
N ALA A 7 9.66 9.94 -21.87
CA ALA A 7 10.56 10.98 -21.38
C ALA A 7 11.86 10.39 -20.77
N ASN A 8 11.96 9.08 -20.57
CA ASN A 8 13.03 8.42 -19.80
C ASN A 8 13.24 9.07 -18.43
N ARG A 9 12.17 9.34 -17.71
CA ARG A 9 12.16 10.06 -16.44
C ARG A 9 11.32 9.33 -15.42
N MET A 10 11.76 9.33 -14.16
CA MET A 10 10.95 8.90 -13.03
C MET A 10 10.59 10.08 -12.14
N GLN A 11 9.39 10.04 -11.59
CA GLN A 11 8.96 10.88 -10.48
C GLN A 11 8.96 10.05 -9.20
N VAL A 12 9.52 10.63 -8.14
CA VAL A 12 9.53 10.03 -6.80
C VAL A 12 8.94 11.05 -5.82
N ILE A 13 7.99 10.61 -5.02
CA ILE A 13 7.43 11.39 -3.92
C ILE A 13 7.82 10.69 -2.62
N ILE A 14 8.33 11.44 -1.67
CA ILE A 14 8.79 10.96 -0.36
C ILE A 14 8.05 11.75 0.69
N GLU A 15 7.25 11.06 1.51
CA GLU A 15 6.64 11.64 2.71
C GLU A 15 7.69 11.76 3.82
N LEU A 16 7.66 12.87 4.53
CA LEU A 16 8.55 13.17 5.65
C LEU A 16 7.76 13.09 6.96
N GLU A 17 7.92 12.02 7.71
CA GLU A 17 7.19 11.84 8.97
C GLU A 17 7.75 12.68 10.12
N ASN A 18 9.03 13.02 10.09
CA ASN A 18 9.71 13.70 11.17
C ASN A 18 10.09 15.13 10.81
N LYS A 19 9.37 16.11 11.36
CA LYS A 19 9.56 17.54 11.10
C LYS A 19 10.92 18.09 11.58
N GLU A 20 11.63 17.40 12.48
CA GLU A 20 12.97 17.78 12.93
C GLU A 20 14.05 17.60 11.85
N VAL A 21 13.74 16.89 10.78
CA VAL A 21 14.66 16.67 9.64
C VAL A 21 14.79 17.89 8.74
N LEU A 22 13.95 18.90 8.91
CA LEU A 22 13.85 20.07 8.03
C LEU A 22 15.03 21.01 8.05
N ASP A 23 15.73 21.10 9.19
CA ASP A 23 16.97 21.89 9.28
C ASP A 23 18.18 21.16 8.68
N GLN A 24 18.01 19.91 8.23
CA GLN A 24 19.05 19.14 7.59
C GLN A 24 18.81 19.07 6.07
N LYS A 25 19.78 19.54 5.31
CA LYS A 25 19.81 19.35 3.87
C LYS A 25 19.80 17.82 3.58
N LEU A 26 18.71 17.34 2.99
CA LEU A 26 18.62 15.96 2.55
C LEU A 26 19.48 15.75 1.31
N ASP A 27 20.30 14.71 1.34
CA ASP A 27 21.05 14.25 0.19
C ASP A 27 20.30 13.10 -0.49
N PHE A 28 20.25 13.14 -1.81
CA PHE A 28 19.56 12.16 -2.64
C PHE A 28 20.55 11.50 -3.59
N GLU A 29 20.46 10.19 -3.71
CA GLU A 29 21.24 9.42 -4.66
C GLU A 29 20.34 8.36 -5.32
N ALA A 30 20.41 8.25 -6.62
CA ALA A 30 19.77 7.18 -7.37
C ALA A 30 20.81 6.43 -8.19
N VAL A 31 20.76 5.10 -8.11
CA VAL A 31 21.71 4.22 -8.81
C VAL A 31 20.93 3.16 -9.55
N GLU A 32 21.12 3.06 -10.85
CA GLU A 32 20.66 1.93 -11.65
C GLU A 32 21.66 0.78 -11.54
N ARG A 33 21.17 -0.43 -11.35
CA ARG A 33 21.98 -1.64 -11.07
C ARG A 33 23.14 -1.87 -12.04
N ASN A 34 22.94 -1.57 -13.32
CA ASN A 34 23.96 -1.77 -14.38
C ASN A 34 24.47 -0.46 -14.98
N GLY A 35 23.78 0.64 -14.76
CA GLY A 35 24.03 1.94 -15.41
C GLY A 35 24.70 2.98 -14.52
N GLY A 36 24.87 2.70 -13.24
CA GLY A 36 25.50 3.63 -12.29
C GLY A 36 24.59 4.74 -11.78
N THR A 37 25.19 5.85 -11.34
CA THR A 37 24.48 6.97 -10.71
C THR A 37 23.63 7.72 -11.73
N LEU A 38 22.38 8.01 -11.35
CA LEU A 38 21.40 8.74 -12.13
C LEU A 38 21.29 10.19 -11.66
N LYS A 39 20.94 11.06 -12.57
CA LYS A 39 20.76 12.50 -12.28
C LYS A 39 19.44 12.73 -11.57
N ILE A 40 19.48 13.43 -10.44
CA ILE A 40 18.31 13.81 -9.65
C ILE A 40 18.07 15.31 -9.75
N LYS A 41 16.81 15.69 -9.87
CA LYS A 41 16.35 17.06 -9.79
C LYS A 41 15.23 17.16 -8.77
N VAL A 42 15.46 17.92 -7.69
CA VAL A 42 14.40 18.25 -6.73
C VAL A 42 13.47 19.25 -7.38
N MET A 43 12.21 18.91 -7.50
CA MET A 43 11.16 19.73 -8.12
C MET A 43 10.41 20.55 -7.08
N TYR A 44 10.21 19.98 -5.91
CA TYR A 44 9.57 20.62 -4.75
C TYR A 44 10.04 19.95 -3.46
N GLN A 45 10.18 20.76 -2.41
CA GLN A 45 10.47 20.27 -1.05
C GLN A 45 9.86 21.23 -0.04
N ASP A 46 9.14 20.69 0.93
CA ASP A 46 8.67 21.39 2.12
C ASP A 46 8.85 20.52 3.37
N SER A 47 8.13 20.85 4.45
CA SER A 47 8.19 20.13 5.71
C SER A 47 7.48 18.78 5.72
N GLU A 48 6.71 18.49 4.69
CA GLU A 48 5.85 17.31 4.66
C GLU A 48 6.29 16.30 3.61
N PHE A 49 6.84 16.77 2.48
CA PHE A 49 7.25 15.88 1.41
C PHE A 49 8.32 16.47 0.51
N VAL A 50 8.96 15.59 -0.26
CA VAL A 50 9.84 15.94 -1.36
C VAL A 50 9.32 15.29 -2.64
N LEU A 51 9.18 16.07 -3.71
CA LEU A 51 8.95 15.57 -5.05
C LEU A 51 10.22 15.78 -5.87
N LEU A 52 10.73 14.73 -6.46
CA LEU A 52 11.93 14.79 -7.28
C LEU A 52 11.76 14.00 -8.57
N HIS A 53 12.58 14.36 -9.56
CA HIS A 53 12.72 13.63 -10.80
C HIS A 53 14.08 12.95 -10.88
N ILE A 54 14.09 11.70 -11.32
CA ILE A 54 15.28 11.00 -11.77
C ILE A 54 15.28 11.11 -13.29
N GLU A 55 16.29 11.80 -13.81
CA GLU A 55 16.39 12.14 -15.23
C GLU A 55 17.26 11.12 -15.97
N GLU A 56 17.08 11.04 -17.29
CA GLU A 56 17.94 10.25 -18.17
C GLU A 56 18.00 8.75 -17.78
N VAL A 57 16.87 8.20 -17.31
CA VAL A 57 16.77 6.79 -16.95
C VAL A 57 17.05 5.91 -18.18
N PRO A 58 17.99 4.97 -18.15
CA PRO A 58 18.30 4.10 -19.29
C PRO A 58 17.05 3.33 -19.74
N LYS A 59 16.81 3.20 -21.04
CA LYS A 59 15.64 2.47 -21.57
C LYS A 59 15.56 1.00 -21.12
N ALA A 60 16.73 0.38 -20.92
CA ALA A 60 16.86 -1.02 -20.51
C ALA A 60 17.09 -1.19 -19.00
N TRP A 61 16.72 -0.18 -18.19
CA TRP A 61 16.86 -0.27 -16.75
C TRP A 61 16.09 -1.47 -16.17
N LYS A 62 16.59 -2.04 -15.11
CA LYS A 62 15.96 -3.19 -14.44
C LYS A 62 15.56 -2.89 -13.01
N GLU A 63 16.46 -2.28 -12.27
CA GLU A 63 16.29 -1.99 -10.84
C GLU A 63 17.00 -0.69 -10.51
N ILE A 64 16.34 0.17 -9.75
CA ILE A 64 16.89 1.43 -9.25
C ILE A 64 16.84 1.40 -7.72
N SER A 65 18.00 1.66 -7.12
CA SER A 65 18.16 1.97 -5.70
C SER A 65 18.14 3.48 -5.54
N PHE A 66 17.31 3.97 -4.64
CA PHE A 66 17.22 5.37 -4.28
C PHE A 66 17.52 5.56 -2.80
N ARG A 67 18.43 6.46 -2.48
CA ARG A 67 18.87 6.75 -1.13
C ARG A 67 18.52 8.18 -0.73
N VAL A 68 17.99 8.33 0.48
CA VAL A 68 17.66 9.60 1.11
C VAL A 68 18.38 9.72 2.44
N GLY A 69 19.05 10.83 2.71
CA GLY A 69 19.73 11.11 3.97
C GLY A 69 21.24 11.09 3.85
N LYS A 70 21.94 11.30 4.98
CA LYS A 70 23.41 11.39 5.03
C LYS A 70 24.04 10.09 5.50
N GLU A 71 25.07 9.65 4.79
CA GLU A 71 25.96 8.55 5.17
C GLU A 71 25.30 7.38 5.92
N ASN A 72 25.57 7.24 7.22
CA ASN A 72 25.10 6.11 8.05
C ASN A 72 23.61 6.22 8.48
N LYS A 73 22.95 7.32 8.19
CA LYS A 73 21.53 7.57 8.53
C LYS A 73 20.64 7.64 7.27
N ALA A 74 21.07 7.07 6.19
CA ALA A 74 20.31 7.08 4.94
C ALA A 74 19.32 5.92 4.86
N THR A 75 18.09 6.22 4.45
CA THR A 75 17.08 5.22 4.09
C THR A 75 17.22 4.88 2.62
N ARG A 76 17.09 3.60 2.27
CA ARG A 76 17.14 3.12 0.89
C ARG A 76 15.80 2.54 0.47
N PHE A 77 15.39 2.90 -0.72
CA PHE A 77 14.22 2.39 -1.41
C PHE A 77 14.65 1.73 -2.71
N TYR A 78 13.87 0.75 -3.16
CA TYR A 78 14.14 0.02 -4.39
C TYR A 78 12.88 -0.02 -5.23
N THR A 79 13.05 0.03 -6.54
CA THR A 79 11.99 -0.27 -7.50
C THR A 79 12.56 -1.05 -8.67
N ASN A 80 11.71 -1.82 -9.32
CA ASN A 80 12.08 -2.55 -10.52
C ASN A 80 11.08 -2.28 -11.66
N VAL A 81 11.49 -2.63 -12.87
CA VAL A 81 10.75 -2.34 -14.10
C VAL A 81 9.36 -2.99 -14.15
N ASN A 82 9.10 -4.05 -13.37
CA ASN A 82 7.84 -4.77 -13.35
C ASN A 82 6.83 -4.22 -12.33
N GLU A 83 7.32 -3.55 -11.29
CA GLU A 83 6.50 -3.06 -10.16
C GLU A 83 6.17 -1.58 -10.26
N ILE A 84 6.93 -0.80 -11.05
CA ILE A 84 6.76 0.63 -11.13
C ILE A 84 5.48 1.02 -11.87
N GLU A 85 4.75 1.98 -11.34
CA GLU A 85 3.63 2.63 -12.03
C GLU A 85 4.15 3.33 -13.30
N ARG A 86 3.45 3.14 -14.43
CA ARG A 86 3.78 3.81 -15.69
C ARG A 86 2.83 4.96 -15.94
N GLY A 87 3.36 6.12 -16.30
CA GLY A 87 2.56 7.31 -16.56
C GLY A 87 3.41 8.51 -16.97
N LYS A 88 2.76 9.58 -17.38
CA LYS A 88 3.43 10.81 -17.73
C LYS A 88 4.06 11.49 -16.52
N VAL A 89 5.29 11.97 -16.66
CA VAL A 89 5.99 12.79 -15.68
C VAL A 89 6.21 14.18 -16.29
N PRO A 90 5.56 15.23 -15.78
CA PRO A 90 5.65 16.57 -16.35
C PRO A 90 7.07 17.14 -16.19
N VAL A 91 7.52 17.92 -17.19
CA VAL A 91 8.86 18.54 -17.17
C VAL A 91 8.93 19.71 -16.17
N LYS A 92 7.83 20.43 -16.06
CA LYS A 92 7.68 21.58 -15.15
C LYS A 92 6.45 21.36 -14.31
N VAL A 93 6.55 21.66 -13.06
CA VAL A 93 5.47 21.56 -12.09
C VAL A 93 5.44 22.83 -11.25
N THR A 94 4.23 23.28 -10.92
CA THR A 94 4.03 24.32 -9.92
C THR A 94 3.99 23.68 -8.53
N GLU A 95 4.05 24.49 -7.49
CA GLU A 95 3.85 24.01 -6.11
C GLU A 95 2.51 23.26 -5.95
N ASN A 96 1.42 23.83 -6.50
CA ASN A 96 0.10 23.19 -6.44
C ASN A 96 0.05 21.87 -7.21
N ASP A 97 0.74 21.75 -8.34
CA ASP A 97 0.88 20.48 -9.07
C ASP A 97 1.58 19.43 -8.20
N CYS A 98 2.66 19.82 -7.50
CA CYS A 98 3.39 18.92 -6.61
C CYS A 98 2.51 18.44 -5.44
N LYS A 99 1.76 19.35 -4.83
CA LYS A 99 0.81 19.02 -3.75
C LYS A 99 -0.30 18.08 -4.24
N LYS A 100 -0.86 18.33 -5.43
CA LYS A 100 -1.86 17.44 -6.04
C LYS A 100 -1.31 16.05 -6.34
N GLU A 101 -0.12 15.96 -6.90
CA GLU A 101 0.54 14.68 -7.17
C GLU A 101 0.78 13.88 -5.87
N ARG A 102 1.20 14.54 -4.79
CA ARG A 102 1.32 13.91 -3.47
C ARG A 102 -0.02 13.35 -2.99
N LEU A 103 -1.05 14.17 -2.98
CA LEU A 103 -2.38 13.78 -2.52
C LEU A 103 -2.96 12.64 -3.39
N GLN A 104 -2.72 12.66 -4.69
CA GLN A 104 -3.12 11.58 -5.58
C GLN A 104 -2.37 10.27 -5.29
N ALA A 105 -1.08 10.35 -4.96
CA ALA A 105 -0.30 9.18 -4.55
C ALA A 105 -0.83 8.58 -3.23
N GLN A 106 -1.27 9.41 -2.27
CA GLN A 106 -1.90 8.95 -1.05
C GLN A 106 -3.22 8.21 -1.32
N ILE A 107 -4.07 8.73 -2.23
CA ILE A 107 -5.30 8.04 -2.65
C ILE A 107 -4.97 6.67 -3.25
N THR A 108 -4.00 6.60 -4.15
CA THR A 108 -3.58 5.33 -4.77
C THR A 108 -3.11 4.31 -3.72
N TYR A 109 -2.37 4.77 -2.71
CA TYR A 109 -1.95 3.92 -1.60
C TYR A 109 -3.13 3.45 -0.75
N ASP A 110 -4.08 4.33 -0.46
CA ASP A 110 -5.30 4.03 0.29
C ASP A 110 -6.16 2.99 -0.44
N ASP A 111 -6.34 3.15 -1.75
CA ASP A 111 -7.07 2.19 -2.60
C ASP A 111 -6.43 0.80 -2.58
N ALA A 112 -5.10 0.74 -2.63
CA ALA A 112 -4.36 -0.52 -2.52
C ALA A 112 -4.54 -1.18 -1.15
N GLN A 113 -4.55 -0.39 -0.06
CA GLN A 113 -4.83 -0.91 1.29
C GLN A 113 -6.26 -1.46 1.40
N ILE A 114 -7.25 -0.75 0.87
CA ILE A 114 -8.65 -1.20 0.85
C ILE A 114 -8.74 -2.55 0.13
N ALA A 115 -8.18 -2.66 -1.08
CA ALA A 115 -8.21 -3.88 -1.86
C ALA A 115 -7.57 -5.08 -1.14
N GLU A 116 -6.48 -4.84 -0.39
CA GLU A 116 -5.84 -5.90 0.42
C GLU A 116 -6.72 -6.33 1.61
N LYS A 117 -7.39 -5.39 2.25
CA LYS A 117 -8.34 -5.65 3.33
C LYS A 117 -9.58 -6.41 2.85
N GLU A 118 -10.15 -6.04 1.71
CA GLU A 118 -11.26 -6.74 1.08
C GLU A 118 -10.92 -8.20 0.73
N LYS A 119 -9.69 -8.46 0.28
CA LYS A 119 -9.22 -9.84 0.08
C LYS A 119 -9.22 -10.65 1.38
N LYS A 120 -8.84 -10.04 2.51
CA LYS A 120 -8.87 -10.70 3.82
C LYS A 120 -10.30 -11.00 4.27
N ILE A 121 -11.22 -10.06 4.11
CA ILE A 121 -12.66 -10.28 4.38
C ILE A 121 -13.15 -11.48 3.59
N LYS A 122 -12.90 -11.49 2.28
CA LYS A 122 -13.34 -12.60 1.42
C LYS A 122 -12.73 -13.94 1.82
N ALA A 123 -11.51 -13.97 2.34
CA ALA A 123 -10.89 -15.19 2.85
C ALA A 123 -11.64 -15.73 4.08
N TYR A 124 -12.02 -14.85 5.04
CA TYR A 124 -12.82 -15.22 6.20
C TYR A 124 -14.23 -15.70 5.83
N GLU A 125 -14.89 -15.05 4.86
CA GLU A 125 -16.19 -15.46 4.35
C GLU A 125 -16.14 -16.89 3.77
N VAL A 126 -15.16 -17.18 2.94
CA VAL A 126 -14.95 -18.52 2.34
C VAL A 126 -14.66 -19.57 3.43
N GLU A 127 -13.90 -19.20 4.46
CA GLU A 127 -13.64 -20.09 5.60
C GLU A 127 -14.93 -20.36 6.38
N ASN A 128 -15.72 -19.35 6.66
CA ASN A 128 -17.00 -19.47 7.35
C ASN A 128 -17.97 -20.37 6.59
N GLU A 129 -18.10 -20.20 5.28
CA GLU A 129 -18.94 -21.09 4.45
C GLU A 129 -18.52 -22.58 4.57
N LYS A 130 -17.20 -22.85 4.61
CA LYS A 130 -16.71 -24.23 4.79
C LYS A 130 -17.05 -24.77 6.18
N LEU A 131 -16.91 -23.94 7.23
CA LEU A 131 -17.25 -24.32 8.59
C LEU A 131 -18.77 -24.59 8.73
N GLU A 132 -19.61 -23.74 8.15
CA GLU A 132 -21.06 -23.91 8.14
C GLU A 132 -21.48 -25.21 7.46
N LYS A 133 -20.93 -25.51 6.29
CA LYS A 133 -21.16 -26.79 5.57
C LYS A 133 -20.75 -27.99 6.44
N ARG A 134 -19.60 -27.89 7.13
CA ARG A 134 -19.14 -28.93 8.03
C ARG A 134 -20.08 -29.11 9.23
N ILE A 135 -20.56 -28.01 9.84
CA ILE A 135 -21.54 -28.03 10.92
C ILE A 135 -22.82 -28.74 10.46
N THR A 136 -23.33 -28.37 9.29
CA THR A 136 -24.52 -28.99 8.69
C THR A 136 -24.35 -30.51 8.54
N SER A 137 -23.24 -30.91 7.91
CA SER A 137 -22.94 -32.34 7.68
C SER A 137 -22.84 -33.14 9.01
N LEU A 138 -22.21 -32.52 10.04
CA LEU A 138 -22.11 -33.16 11.35
C LEU A 138 -23.45 -33.27 12.06
N LYS A 139 -24.36 -32.32 11.91
CA LYS A 139 -25.71 -32.34 12.51
C LYS A 139 -26.63 -33.35 11.83
N GLU A 140 -26.44 -33.58 10.52
CA GLU A 140 -27.24 -34.53 9.74
C GLU A 140 -26.75 -35.99 9.85
N ALA A 141 -25.54 -36.21 10.36
CA ALA A 141 -24.94 -37.53 10.47
C ALA A 141 -25.58 -38.32 11.64
N THR A 142 -25.68 -39.64 11.46
CA THR A 142 -26.09 -40.57 12.54
C THR A 142 -24.84 -41.20 13.16
N TYR A 143 -24.73 -41.15 14.46
CA TYR A 143 -23.58 -41.67 15.21
C TYR A 143 -23.92 -42.94 15.94
N PRO A 144 -23.10 -44.01 15.83
CA PRO A 144 -23.37 -45.32 16.43
C PRO A 144 -23.12 -45.37 17.91
N SER A 145 -22.42 -44.39 18.52
CA SER A 145 -22.11 -44.35 19.94
C SER A 145 -22.24 -42.94 20.52
N GLU A 146 -22.44 -42.87 21.84
CA GLU A 146 -22.50 -41.62 22.61
C GLU A 146 -21.17 -40.87 22.57
N GLU A 147 -20.03 -41.58 22.56
CA GLU A 147 -18.70 -40.99 22.42
C GLU A 147 -18.50 -40.25 21.07
N GLU A 148 -19.01 -40.86 19.99
CA GLU A 148 -18.93 -40.23 18.65
C GLU A 148 -19.86 -39.03 18.51
N THR A 149 -21.05 -39.10 19.14
CA THR A 149 -21.97 -37.96 19.24
C THR A 149 -21.30 -36.79 19.96
N GLN A 150 -20.68 -37.05 21.12
CA GLN A 150 -19.98 -36.00 21.87
C GLN A 150 -18.81 -35.38 21.09
N LYS A 151 -18.01 -36.18 20.37
CA LYS A 151 -16.95 -35.69 19.50
C LYS A 151 -17.48 -34.79 18.36
N ALA A 152 -18.64 -35.13 17.81
CA ALA A 152 -19.29 -34.33 16.79
C ALA A 152 -19.76 -32.97 17.35
N GLU A 153 -20.41 -32.98 18.51
CA GLU A 153 -20.85 -31.78 19.23
C GLU A 153 -19.69 -30.86 19.57
N ASP A 154 -18.58 -31.40 20.10
CA ASP A 154 -17.35 -30.63 20.37
C ASP A 154 -16.77 -30.00 19.11
N THR A 155 -16.83 -30.72 17.99
CA THR A 155 -16.36 -30.21 16.70
C THR A 155 -17.26 -29.10 16.18
N ILE A 156 -18.58 -29.23 16.32
CA ILE A 156 -19.56 -28.19 15.97
C ILE A 156 -19.31 -26.95 16.81
N LEU A 157 -19.13 -27.08 18.13
CA LEU A 157 -18.87 -25.95 19.01
C LEU A 157 -17.58 -25.22 18.63
N LYS A 158 -16.49 -25.94 18.32
CA LYS A 158 -15.24 -25.35 17.85
C LYS A 158 -15.42 -24.58 16.54
N ALA A 159 -16.16 -25.14 15.59
CA ALA A 159 -16.44 -24.49 14.31
C ALA A 159 -17.28 -23.21 14.49
N GLN A 160 -18.30 -23.25 15.36
CA GLN A 160 -19.11 -22.08 15.70
C GLN A 160 -18.27 -20.96 16.34
N ASN A 161 -17.39 -21.30 17.26
CA ASN A 161 -16.48 -20.35 17.89
C ASN A 161 -15.52 -19.73 16.87
N GLN A 162 -15.01 -20.53 15.93
CA GLN A 162 -14.15 -20.00 14.86
C GLN A 162 -14.92 -19.04 13.95
N ILE A 163 -16.15 -19.34 13.58
CA ILE A 163 -17.02 -18.42 12.80
C ILE A 163 -17.19 -17.09 13.55
N ALA A 164 -17.46 -17.13 14.85
CA ALA A 164 -17.60 -15.91 15.65
C ALA A 164 -16.30 -15.09 15.69
N VAL A 165 -15.15 -15.74 15.83
CA VAL A 165 -13.83 -15.06 15.73
C VAL A 165 -13.64 -14.40 14.36
N ASN A 166 -13.91 -15.13 13.29
CA ASN A 166 -13.79 -14.61 11.92
C ASN A 166 -14.72 -13.42 11.70
N GLN A 167 -15.96 -13.47 12.17
CA GLN A 167 -16.92 -12.35 12.06
C GLN A 167 -16.43 -11.11 12.81
N ASN A 168 -15.83 -11.26 13.98
CA ASN A 168 -15.23 -10.14 14.71
C ASN A 168 -14.04 -9.54 13.93
N GLN A 169 -13.20 -10.38 13.33
CA GLN A 169 -12.07 -9.90 12.48
C GLN A 169 -12.59 -9.14 11.24
N VAL A 170 -13.65 -9.63 10.61
CA VAL A 170 -14.28 -8.91 9.49
C VAL A 170 -14.78 -7.54 9.94
N ALA A 171 -15.50 -7.47 11.07
CA ALA A 171 -16.03 -6.21 11.58
C ALA A 171 -14.91 -5.18 11.93
N GLU A 172 -13.78 -5.65 12.44
CA GLU A 172 -12.61 -4.78 12.68
C GLU A 172 -12.01 -4.26 11.36
N ILE A 173 -11.83 -5.13 10.38
CA ILE A 173 -11.31 -4.76 9.06
C ILE A 173 -12.25 -3.76 8.35
N GLU A 174 -13.56 -3.95 8.44
CA GLU A 174 -14.55 -3.02 7.87
C GLU A 174 -14.45 -1.62 8.48
N LYS A 175 -14.25 -1.49 9.79
CA LYS A 175 -14.01 -0.21 10.45
C LYS A 175 -12.71 0.46 9.97
N GLU A 176 -11.66 -0.33 9.77
CA GLU A 176 -10.41 0.20 9.20
C GLU A 176 -10.61 0.72 7.78
N ILE A 177 -11.36 -0.02 6.95
CA ILE A 177 -11.72 0.41 5.58
C ILE A 177 -12.51 1.72 5.64
N GLU A 178 -13.51 1.83 6.51
CA GLU A 178 -14.30 3.05 6.67
C GLU A 178 -13.42 4.27 7.00
N THR A 179 -12.46 4.08 7.91
CA THR A 179 -11.48 5.13 8.27
C THR A 179 -10.64 5.57 7.07
N ILE A 180 -10.17 4.62 6.25
CA ILE A 180 -9.40 4.91 5.04
C ILE A 180 -10.28 5.65 4.02
N VAL A 181 -11.50 5.17 3.78
CA VAL A 181 -12.44 5.81 2.85
C VAL A 181 -12.73 7.25 3.26
N GLN A 182 -12.91 7.52 4.56
CA GLN A 182 -13.13 8.88 5.04
C GLN A 182 -11.89 9.76 4.82
N ARG A 183 -10.69 9.25 5.05
CA ARG A 183 -9.43 9.95 4.73
C ARG A 183 -9.33 10.28 3.25
N THR A 184 -9.61 9.32 2.38
CA THR A 184 -9.60 9.49 0.92
C THR A 184 -10.56 10.60 0.47
N LYS A 185 -11.78 10.65 1.04
CA LYS A 185 -12.73 11.75 0.75
C LYS A 185 -12.18 13.12 1.13
N ASN A 186 -11.56 13.23 2.30
CA ASN A 186 -10.96 14.49 2.75
C ASN A 186 -9.81 14.91 1.83
N ILE A 187 -8.99 13.95 1.37
CA ILE A 187 -7.90 14.21 0.41
C ILE A 187 -8.46 14.68 -0.93
N GLN A 188 -9.52 14.05 -1.45
CA GLN A 188 -10.19 14.48 -2.68
C GLN A 188 -10.71 15.91 -2.59
N GLN A 189 -11.28 16.31 -1.44
CA GLN A 189 -11.70 17.68 -1.20
C GLN A 189 -10.51 18.65 -1.25
N GLN A 190 -9.40 18.32 -0.57
CA GLN A 190 -8.18 19.13 -0.60
C GLN A 190 -7.65 19.32 -2.04
N ILE A 191 -7.67 18.26 -2.87
CA ILE A 191 -7.27 18.36 -4.28
C ILE A 191 -8.12 19.37 -5.04
N THR A 192 -9.44 19.43 -4.77
CA THR A 192 -10.34 20.39 -5.44
C THR A 192 -10.11 21.83 -4.99
N GLU A 193 -9.61 22.05 -3.78
CA GLU A 193 -9.29 23.37 -3.22
C GLU A 193 -7.94 23.91 -3.73
N LEU A 194 -7.05 23.07 -4.19
CA LEU A 194 -5.77 23.45 -4.82
C LEU A 194 -6.04 23.95 -6.26
N LYS A 195 -6.27 25.25 -6.39
CA LYS A 195 -6.49 25.91 -7.69
C LYS A 195 -5.20 26.22 -8.42
#